data_6b63c5d9b09253a78cb6e15c5228d417
#
_entry.id   6b63c5d9b09253a78cb6e15c5228d417
#
_cell.length_a   1.000
_cell.length_b   1.000
_cell.length_c   1.000
_cell.angle_alpha   90.00
_cell.angle_beta   90.00
_cell.angle_gamma   90.00
#
_symmetry.space_group_name_H-M   'P 1'
#
loop_
_entity.id
_entity.type
_entity.pdbx_description
1 polymer ?
#
loop_
_entity_poly.entity_id
_entity_poly.type
_entity_poly.pdbx_seq_one_letter_code
_entity_poly.pdbx_strand_id
1 'polypeptide(L)'
;RGGRLGTPIYMYSETLNVGFSYPWLRLPEEVYSLVQVASHDGGDVLYNRSTDIGTLSFQVAGGQAIKRDFYAVDDTHDFDYRDVFAANLALSTDNFGTFRVGYAEADLQTTIESDIRLAPNAPVTPNVPLSTYDGQKGKFTSFGHQYDNGTWLSAAEAVKLSVENNEEAATNAFYIMGGRRFGDYLGHVTYGQLDEPSGRQVSMTYGLNYSITPTVTLKGEYKRVDTSQGDESI
;
A
#
# COMPACT_ATOMS: atom_id res chain seq x y z
N ARG A 1 -3.51 20.22 -9.65
CA ARG A 1 -2.39 19.72 -10.46
C ARG A 1 -2.95 18.83 -11.56
N GLY A 2 -2.22 18.64 -12.67
CA GLY A 2 -2.62 17.77 -13.78
C GLY A 2 -1.41 17.06 -14.38
N GLY A 3 -1.61 15.83 -14.88
CA GLY A 3 -0.56 14.98 -15.45
C GLY A 3 -0.49 13.63 -14.77
N ARG A 4 0.71 13.00 -14.73
CA ARG A 4 0.93 11.77 -13.96
C ARG A 4 1.19 12.13 -12.50
N LEU A 5 0.24 11.75 -11.63
CA LEU A 5 0.20 12.12 -10.22
C LEU A 5 0.20 10.87 -9.34
N GLY A 6 0.80 10.96 -8.15
CA GLY A 6 0.67 9.93 -7.12
C GLY A 6 -0.79 9.78 -6.67
N THR A 7 -1.29 8.55 -6.59
CA THR A 7 -2.66 8.28 -6.11
C THR A 7 -2.69 8.42 -4.59
N PRO A 8 -3.51 9.33 -4.01
CA PRO A 8 -3.42 9.70 -2.60
C PRO A 8 -4.18 8.72 -1.69
N ILE A 9 -3.80 7.45 -1.67
CA ILE A 9 -4.52 6.37 -1.00
C ILE A 9 -3.87 5.90 0.31
N TYR A 10 -2.54 5.97 0.42
CA TYR A 10 -1.77 5.52 1.58
C TYR A 10 -1.26 6.70 2.42
N MET A 11 -0.85 6.40 3.65
CA MET A 11 -0.19 7.39 4.52
C MET A 11 1.05 8.01 3.87
N TYR A 12 1.85 7.21 3.18
CA TYR A 12 3.08 7.63 2.50
C TYR A 12 2.95 7.75 0.98
N SER A 13 1.73 7.89 0.41
CA SER A 13 1.51 7.98 -1.05
C SER A 13 2.42 9.00 -1.75
N GLU A 14 2.64 10.15 -1.12
CA GLU A 14 3.42 11.24 -1.72
C GLU A 14 4.92 10.99 -1.67
N THR A 15 5.38 10.07 -0.83
CA THR A 15 6.78 9.77 -0.57
C THR A 15 7.15 8.30 -0.81
N LEU A 16 6.30 7.52 -1.48
CA LEU A 16 6.50 6.09 -1.74
C LEU A 16 7.89 5.77 -2.30
N ASN A 17 8.39 6.61 -3.21
CA ASN A 17 9.67 6.44 -3.87
C ASN A 17 10.81 7.24 -3.22
N VAL A 18 10.57 7.85 -2.06
CA VAL A 18 11.54 8.66 -1.34
C VAL A 18 11.99 7.92 -0.08
N GLY A 19 12.87 6.94 -0.25
CA GLY A 19 13.31 6.07 0.86
C GLY A 19 13.91 6.78 2.08
N PHE A 20 14.28 8.06 1.95
CA PHE A 20 14.76 8.88 3.07
C PHE A 20 13.61 9.38 3.97
N SER A 21 12.38 9.45 3.48
CA SER A 21 11.22 10.04 4.17
C SER A 21 10.59 9.13 5.23
N TYR A 22 10.98 7.87 5.30
CA TYR A 22 10.46 6.90 6.27
C TYR A 22 11.58 6.04 6.85
N PRO A 23 11.38 5.41 8.03
CA PRO A 23 12.45 4.69 8.72
C PRO A 23 12.83 3.35 8.05
N TRP A 24 11.92 2.70 7.37
CA TRP A 24 12.12 1.38 6.77
C TRP A 24 13.06 1.40 5.55
N LEU A 25 13.65 0.25 5.21
CA LEU A 25 14.25 0.00 3.89
C LEU A 25 13.18 -0.07 2.81
N ARG A 26 12.10 -0.79 3.11
CA ARG A 26 10.88 -0.88 2.30
C ARG A 26 9.68 -0.69 3.21
N LEU A 27 8.68 0.04 2.73
CA LEU A 27 7.41 0.18 3.44
C LEU A 27 6.79 -1.20 3.72
N PRO A 28 5.99 -1.36 4.80
CA PRO A 28 5.38 -2.62 5.16
C PRO A 28 4.58 -3.23 3.99
N GLU A 29 5.07 -4.36 3.48
CA GLU A 29 4.53 -4.99 2.26
C GLU A 29 3.08 -5.43 2.44
N GLU A 30 2.68 -5.80 3.65
CA GLU A 30 1.32 -6.20 4.00
C GLU A 30 0.28 -5.16 3.57
N VAL A 31 0.63 -3.88 3.66
CA VAL A 31 -0.23 -2.74 3.29
C VAL A 31 0.12 -2.22 1.90
N TYR A 32 1.39 -1.98 1.63
CA TYR A 32 1.81 -1.24 0.43
C TYR A 32 1.91 -2.09 -0.85
N SER A 33 1.77 -3.42 -0.76
CA SER A 33 1.67 -4.31 -1.93
C SER A 33 0.25 -4.44 -2.49
N LEU A 34 -0.79 -4.05 -1.75
CA LEU A 34 -2.19 -4.32 -2.13
C LEU A 34 -2.65 -3.57 -3.37
N VAL A 35 -2.21 -2.34 -3.55
CA VAL A 35 -2.51 -1.56 -4.75
C VAL A 35 -1.22 -1.18 -5.42
N GLN A 36 -0.90 -1.84 -6.51
CA GLN A 36 0.35 -1.64 -7.24
C GLN A 36 0.36 -0.35 -8.07
N VAL A 37 -0.80 0.29 -8.26
CA VAL A 37 -0.91 1.54 -8.98
C VAL A 37 -0.58 2.72 -8.06
N ALA A 38 0.69 3.04 -7.97
CA ALA A 38 1.18 4.19 -7.21
C ALA A 38 0.84 5.55 -7.86
N SER A 39 0.43 5.57 -9.15
CA SER A 39 0.17 6.81 -9.89
C SER A 39 -0.96 6.65 -10.91
N HIS A 40 -1.66 7.76 -11.18
CA HIS A 40 -2.68 7.87 -12.21
C HIS A 40 -2.39 9.05 -13.15
N ASP A 41 -2.89 8.98 -14.37
CA ASP A 41 -2.87 10.07 -15.33
C ASP A 41 -4.21 10.83 -15.22
N GLY A 42 -4.15 12.07 -14.75
CA GLY A 42 -5.36 12.83 -14.43
C GLY A 42 -5.11 14.15 -13.76
N GLY A 43 -5.91 14.50 -12.77
CA GLY A 43 -5.78 15.73 -12.01
C GLY A 43 -6.15 15.58 -10.54
N ASP A 44 -5.65 16.50 -9.71
CA ASP A 44 -6.04 16.61 -8.31
C ASP A 44 -6.24 18.06 -7.86
N VAL A 45 -7.03 18.18 -6.79
CA VAL A 45 -7.21 19.43 -6.04
C VAL A 45 -6.83 19.13 -4.59
N LEU A 46 -5.92 19.96 -4.05
CA LEU A 46 -5.50 19.93 -2.65
C LEU A 46 -5.91 21.23 -1.98
N TYR A 47 -6.61 21.11 -0.85
CA TYR A 47 -7.00 22.24 0.00
C TYR A 47 -6.44 22.05 1.41
N ASN A 48 -5.75 23.06 1.91
CA ASN A 48 -5.20 23.09 3.26
C ASN A 48 -5.81 24.25 4.06
N ARG A 49 -6.15 23.97 5.32
CA ARG A 49 -6.66 24.98 6.25
C ARG A 49 -6.00 24.80 7.62
N SER A 50 -5.41 25.86 8.11
CA SER A 50 -4.96 25.93 9.52
C SER A 50 -6.17 26.10 10.44
N THR A 51 -6.15 25.35 11.55
CA THR A 51 -7.14 25.38 12.62
C THR A 51 -6.44 25.49 13.97
N ASP A 52 -7.17 25.69 15.06
CA ASP A 52 -6.61 25.82 16.41
C ASP A 52 -5.94 24.50 16.90
N ILE A 53 -6.29 23.36 16.32
CA ILE A 53 -5.76 22.03 16.68
C ILE A 53 -4.69 21.51 15.70
N GLY A 54 -4.43 22.22 14.60
CA GLY A 54 -3.47 21.79 13.59
C GLY A 54 -3.89 22.17 12.17
N THR A 55 -3.26 21.54 11.18
CA THR A 55 -3.56 21.75 9.77
C THR A 55 -4.44 20.62 9.23
N LEU A 56 -5.61 20.99 8.73
CA LEU A 56 -6.52 20.10 8.02
C LEU A 56 -6.20 20.17 6.52
N SER A 57 -5.96 19.00 5.90
CA SER A 57 -5.68 18.87 4.47
C SER A 57 -6.74 17.97 3.84
N PHE A 58 -7.32 18.40 2.74
CA PHE A 58 -8.27 17.63 1.95
C PHE A 58 -7.78 17.55 0.51
N GLN A 59 -7.75 16.36 -0.08
CA GLN A 59 -7.33 16.15 -1.46
C GLN A 59 -8.35 15.26 -2.16
N VAL A 60 -8.69 15.63 -3.39
CA VAL A 60 -9.48 14.83 -4.31
C VAL A 60 -8.71 14.69 -5.60
N ALA A 61 -8.66 13.48 -6.14
CA ALA A 61 -7.98 13.15 -7.39
C ALA A 61 -8.90 12.32 -8.28
N GLY A 62 -8.71 12.45 -9.60
CA GLY A 62 -9.42 11.65 -10.58
C GLY A 62 -8.64 11.51 -11.87
N GLY A 63 -8.86 10.39 -12.57
CA GLY A 63 -8.15 10.08 -13.81
C GLY A 63 -8.21 8.61 -14.16
N GLN A 64 -7.12 8.08 -14.71
CA GLN A 64 -7.01 6.68 -15.11
C GLN A 64 -5.56 6.22 -15.00
N ALA A 65 -5.33 4.90 -14.92
CA ALA A 65 -4.01 4.31 -14.95
C ALA A 65 -4.05 3.11 -15.92
N ILE A 66 -3.74 3.38 -17.18
CA ILE A 66 -3.85 2.43 -18.27
C ILE A 66 -2.50 1.74 -18.51
N LYS A 67 -2.54 0.44 -18.83
CA LYS A 67 -1.37 -0.41 -19.08
C LYS A 67 -0.35 -0.31 -17.96
N ARG A 68 -0.77 -0.68 -16.76
CA ARG A 68 0.11 -0.81 -15.61
C ARG A 68 0.53 -2.26 -15.47
N ASP A 69 1.83 -2.48 -15.42
CA ASP A 69 2.39 -3.80 -15.20
C ASP A 69 1.96 -4.31 -13.82
N PHE A 70 1.34 -5.47 -13.82
CA PHE A 70 0.94 -6.21 -12.63
C PHE A 70 1.58 -7.60 -12.69
N TYR A 71 2.38 -7.95 -11.70
CA TYR A 71 3.01 -9.27 -11.63
C TYR A 71 2.09 -10.26 -10.92
N ALA A 72 1.64 -11.27 -11.61
CA ALA A 72 0.85 -12.37 -11.08
C ALA A 72 1.15 -13.68 -11.82
N VAL A 73 1.07 -14.80 -11.09
CA VAL A 73 1.25 -16.14 -11.66
C VAL A 73 2.54 -16.30 -12.48
N ASP A 74 3.66 -15.76 -11.92
CA ASP A 74 5.00 -15.77 -12.53
C ASP A 74 5.13 -15.04 -13.88
N ASP A 75 4.20 -14.13 -14.19
CA ASP A 75 4.25 -13.29 -15.40
C ASP A 75 3.75 -11.87 -15.12
N THR A 76 4.00 -10.98 -16.07
CA THR A 76 3.56 -9.58 -16.03
C THR A 76 2.34 -9.39 -16.92
N HIS A 77 1.26 -8.87 -16.35
CA HIS A 77 0.01 -8.61 -17.04
C HIS A 77 -0.28 -7.11 -17.09
N ASP A 78 -0.89 -6.65 -18.17
CA ASP A 78 -1.40 -5.27 -18.27
C ASP A 78 -2.68 -5.15 -17.44
N PHE A 79 -2.71 -4.22 -16.51
CA PHE A 79 -3.89 -3.90 -15.71
C PHE A 79 -4.33 -2.45 -15.97
N ASP A 80 -5.59 -2.29 -16.37
CA ASP A 80 -6.21 -0.99 -16.57
C ASP A 80 -7.08 -0.64 -15.36
N TYR A 81 -6.83 0.54 -14.80
CA TYR A 81 -7.68 1.19 -13.81
C TYR A 81 -8.32 2.40 -14.47
N ARG A 82 -9.61 2.30 -14.75
CA ARG A 82 -10.41 3.36 -15.37
C ARG A 82 -11.26 4.07 -14.34
N ASP A 83 -11.68 5.28 -14.67
CA ASP A 83 -12.53 6.09 -13.80
C ASP A 83 -12.03 6.16 -12.35
N VAL A 84 -10.71 6.31 -12.20
CA VAL A 84 -10.07 6.42 -10.89
C VAL A 84 -10.61 7.65 -10.18
N PHE A 85 -11.16 7.44 -9.00
CA PHE A 85 -11.50 8.48 -8.03
C PHE A 85 -10.76 8.19 -6.74
N ALA A 86 -10.12 9.20 -6.16
CA ALA A 86 -9.50 9.10 -4.85
C ALA A 86 -9.73 10.37 -4.04
N ALA A 87 -9.93 10.21 -2.75
CA ALA A 87 -10.06 11.31 -1.80
C ALA A 87 -9.35 10.97 -0.49
N ASN A 88 -8.73 11.96 0.13
CA ASN A 88 -8.20 11.82 1.48
C ASN A 88 -8.45 13.06 2.33
N LEU A 89 -8.49 12.83 3.63
CA LEU A 89 -8.54 13.85 4.65
C LEU A 89 -7.41 13.58 5.64
N ALA A 90 -6.58 14.58 5.91
CA ALA A 90 -5.50 14.48 6.89
C ALA A 90 -5.59 15.63 7.90
N LEU A 91 -5.35 15.31 9.16
CA LEU A 91 -5.20 16.27 10.25
C LEU A 91 -3.79 16.14 10.83
N SER A 92 -2.96 17.15 10.63
CA SER A 92 -1.62 17.23 11.20
C SER A 92 -1.63 18.13 12.42
N THR A 93 -1.30 17.56 13.57
CA THR A 93 -1.27 18.27 14.87
C THR A 93 0.16 18.36 15.40
N ASP A 94 0.46 19.35 16.22
CA ASP A 94 1.80 19.53 16.80
C ASP A 94 2.13 18.45 17.85
N ASN A 95 1.13 17.98 18.60
CA ASN A 95 1.35 17.09 19.74
C ASN A 95 1.04 15.62 19.49
N PHE A 96 0.17 15.32 18.51
CA PHE A 96 -0.34 13.97 18.27
C PHE A 96 0.03 13.41 16.90
N GLY A 97 0.82 14.16 16.10
CA GLY A 97 1.21 13.76 14.76
C GLY A 97 0.10 13.93 13.72
N THR A 98 0.15 13.14 12.67
CA THR A 98 -0.77 13.22 11.54
C THR A 98 -1.68 12.01 11.49
N PHE A 99 -2.98 12.24 11.42
CA PHE A 99 -4.03 11.27 11.13
C PHE A 99 -4.48 11.43 9.69
N ARG A 100 -4.70 10.34 8.98
CA ARG A 100 -5.16 10.35 7.59
C ARG A 100 -6.22 9.28 7.36
N VAL A 101 -7.28 9.64 6.64
CA VAL A 101 -8.29 8.73 6.11
C VAL A 101 -8.27 8.84 4.60
N GLY A 102 -8.22 7.72 3.90
CA GLY A 102 -8.23 7.66 2.45
C GLY A 102 -9.35 6.76 1.93
N TYR A 103 -9.86 7.12 0.76
CA TYR A 103 -10.78 6.32 -0.04
C TYR A 103 -10.39 6.40 -1.49
N ALA A 104 -10.46 5.29 -2.20
CA ALA A 104 -10.37 5.28 -3.66
C ALA A 104 -11.27 4.20 -4.25
N GLU A 105 -11.66 4.44 -5.50
CA GLU A 105 -12.30 3.45 -6.35
C GLU A 105 -11.83 3.59 -7.79
N ALA A 106 -11.90 2.48 -8.53
CA ALA A 106 -11.59 2.44 -9.94
C ALA A 106 -12.33 1.27 -10.60
N ASP A 107 -12.63 1.39 -11.86
CA ASP A 107 -13.11 0.28 -12.67
C ASP A 107 -11.90 -0.52 -13.18
N LEU A 108 -11.90 -1.82 -12.88
CA LEU A 108 -10.79 -2.74 -13.15
C LEU A 108 -11.00 -3.42 -14.49
N GLN A 109 -9.98 -3.45 -15.34
CA GLN A 109 -10.00 -4.20 -16.60
C GLN A 109 -8.67 -4.92 -16.77
N THR A 110 -8.70 -6.24 -16.74
CA THR A 110 -7.59 -7.11 -17.11
C THR A 110 -8.06 -8.54 -17.27
N THR A 111 -7.27 -9.35 -17.98
CA THR A 111 -7.36 -10.81 -17.95
C THR A 111 -6.02 -11.34 -17.49
N ILE A 112 -6.01 -12.08 -16.40
CA ILE A 112 -4.84 -12.79 -15.91
C ILE A 112 -4.85 -14.15 -16.57
N GLU A 113 -3.84 -14.46 -17.34
CA GLU A 113 -3.68 -15.69 -18.10
C GLU A 113 -2.49 -16.49 -17.55
N SER A 114 -2.49 -17.78 -17.74
CA SER A 114 -1.35 -18.65 -17.46
C SER A 114 -1.27 -19.80 -18.43
N ASP A 115 -0.06 -20.28 -18.62
CA ASP A 115 0.19 -21.51 -19.35
C ASP A 115 -0.09 -22.72 -18.44
N ILE A 116 -1.09 -23.53 -18.79
CA ILE A 116 -1.50 -24.68 -17.98
C ILE A 116 -1.04 -26.00 -18.61
N ARG A 117 -0.45 -26.88 -17.78
CA ARG A 117 -0.16 -28.25 -18.12
C ARG A 117 -0.97 -29.19 -17.22
N LEU A 118 -1.95 -29.88 -17.80
CA LEU A 118 -2.88 -30.76 -17.09
C LEU A 118 -2.26 -32.08 -16.57
N ALA A 119 -1.11 -32.49 -17.10
CA ALA A 119 -0.35 -33.65 -16.63
C ALA A 119 1.14 -33.48 -16.97
N PRO A 120 2.08 -34.17 -16.29
CA PRO A 120 3.52 -34.02 -16.50
C PRO A 120 4.00 -34.12 -17.95
N ASN A 121 3.33 -34.94 -18.77
CA ASN A 121 3.65 -35.17 -20.19
C ASN A 121 2.60 -34.60 -21.16
N ALA A 122 1.60 -33.87 -20.67
CA ALA A 122 0.62 -33.23 -21.54
C ALA A 122 1.23 -31.99 -22.23
N PRO A 123 0.75 -31.61 -23.41
CA PRO A 123 1.13 -30.36 -24.03
C PRO A 123 0.69 -29.18 -23.12
N VAL A 124 1.47 -28.11 -23.14
CA VAL A 124 1.09 -26.86 -22.49
C VAL A 124 -0.07 -26.22 -23.26
N THR A 125 -1.12 -25.83 -22.57
CA THR A 125 -2.19 -25.00 -23.10
C THR A 125 -1.84 -23.56 -22.76
N PRO A 126 -1.44 -22.72 -23.73
CA PRO A 126 -1.01 -21.36 -23.44
C PRO A 126 -2.21 -20.43 -23.22
N ASN A 127 -1.97 -19.34 -22.47
CA ASN A 127 -2.89 -18.23 -22.29
C ASN A 127 -4.29 -18.66 -21.78
N VAL A 128 -4.34 -19.57 -20.81
CA VAL A 128 -5.61 -19.96 -20.18
C VAL A 128 -6.03 -18.86 -19.20
N PRO A 129 -7.21 -18.23 -19.37
CA PRO A 129 -7.69 -17.23 -18.43
C PRO A 129 -7.93 -17.84 -17.05
N LEU A 130 -7.25 -17.32 -16.04
CA LEU A 130 -7.44 -17.69 -14.63
C LEU A 130 -8.42 -16.74 -13.93
N SER A 131 -8.34 -15.45 -14.27
CA SER A 131 -9.23 -14.42 -13.73
C SER A 131 -9.41 -13.31 -14.76
N THR A 132 -10.63 -12.83 -14.87
CA THR A 132 -10.96 -11.71 -15.76
C THR A 132 -11.71 -10.66 -14.96
N TYR A 133 -11.20 -9.42 -15.03
CA TYR A 133 -11.86 -8.23 -14.53
C TYR A 133 -12.34 -7.42 -15.75
N ASP A 134 -13.63 -7.18 -15.85
CA ASP A 134 -14.27 -6.45 -16.96
C ASP A 134 -15.24 -5.41 -16.38
N GLY A 135 -14.67 -4.29 -15.91
CA GLY A 135 -15.41 -3.19 -15.32
C GLY A 135 -15.91 -3.41 -13.90
N GLN A 136 -15.40 -4.43 -13.17
CA GLN A 136 -15.69 -4.54 -11.74
C GLN A 136 -15.06 -3.40 -10.97
N LYS A 137 -15.81 -2.84 -10.03
CA LYS A 137 -15.35 -1.74 -9.20
C LYS A 137 -14.47 -2.23 -8.08
N GLY A 138 -13.19 -1.84 -8.12
CA GLY A 138 -12.26 -1.98 -7.00
C GLY A 138 -12.44 -0.81 -6.03
N LYS A 139 -12.50 -1.08 -4.72
CA LYS A 139 -12.62 -0.09 -3.65
C LYS A 139 -11.52 -0.28 -2.64
N PHE A 140 -10.91 0.83 -2.24
CA PHE A 140 -9.85 0.88 -1.25
C PHE A 140 -10.17 1.90 -0.18
N THR A 141 -10.00 1.53 1.08
CA THR A 141 -10.10 2.44 2.23
C THR A 141 -8.89 2.32 3.10
N SER A 142 -8.41 3.43 3.64
CA SER A 142 -7.27 3.46 4.56
C SER A 142 -7.53 4.37 5.75
N PHE A 143 -6.92 4.01 6.87
CA PHE A 143 -6.76 4.88 8.03
C PHE A 143 -5.31 4.76 8.49
N GLY A 144 -4.62 5.89 8.56
CA GLY A 144 -3.21 5.97 8.96
C GLY A 144 -2.97 6.99 10.06
N HIS A 145 -1.93 6.73 10.84
CA HIS A 145 -1.40 7.64 11.84
C HIS A 145 0.12 7.60 11.84
N GLN A 146 0.75 8.76 11.93
CA GLN A 146 2.20 8.87 12.17
C GLN A 146 2.49 9.94 13.20
N TYR A 147 3.49 9.68 14.03
CA TYR A 147 3.98 10.60 15.04
C TYR A 147 5.50 10.55 15.13
N ASP A 148 6.12 11.72 15.25
CA ASP A 148 7.57 11.85 15.45
C ASP A 148 7.83 13.12 16.26
N ASN A 149 8.40 12.99 17.46
CA ASN A 149 8.79 14.11 18.32
C ASN A 149 10.31 14.32 18.40
N GLY A 150 11.06 13.72 17.45
CA GLY A 150 12.51 13.78 17.43
C GLY A 150 13.19 12.68 18.26
N THR A 151 12.54 12.14 19.28
CA THR A 151 13.05 11.04 20.11
C THR A 151 12.28 9.74 19.85
N TRP A 152 10.96 9.80 19.93
CA TRP A 152 10.07 8.68 19.69
C TRP A 152 9.34 8.87 18.38
N LEU A 153 9.17 7.80 17.66
CA LEU A 153 8.36 7.76 16.45
C LEU A 153 7.42 6.55 16.47
N SER A 154 6.27 6.74 15.89
CA SER A 154 5.31 5.67 15.65
C SER A 154 4.60 5.88 14.32
N ALA A 155 4.21 4.79 13.68
CA ALA A 155 3.36 4.81 12.52
C ALA A 155 2.44 3.58 12.55
N ALA A 156 1.22 3.76 12.08
CA ALA A 156 0.26 2.69 11.92
C ALA A 156 -0.62 3.00 10.71
N GLU A 157 -1.00 1.97 9.98
CA GLU A 157 -1.96 2.09 8.90
C GLU A 157 -2.77 0.81 8.79
N ALA A 158 -4.08 0.94 8.64
CA ALA A 158 -5.00 -0.14 8.37
C ALA A 158 -5.71 0.14 7.05
N VAL A 159 -5.85 -0.89 6.22
CA VAL A 159 -6.42 -0.79 4.89
C VAL A 159 -7.38 -1.92 4.61
N LYS A 160 -8.35 -1.64 3.77
CA LYS A 160 -9.28 -2.62 3.22
C LYS A 160 -9.38 -2.45 1.71
N LEU A 161 -9.15 -3.54 0.99
CA LEU A 161 -9.40 -3.67 -0.44
C LEU A 161 -10.61 -4.58 -0.65
N SER A 162 -11.46 -4.26 -1.59
CA SER A 162 -12.55 -5.12 -2.05
C SER A 162 -12.82 -4.90 -3.52
N VAL A 163 -13.25 -5.94 -4.21
CA VAL A 163 -13.66 -5.88 -5.62
C VAL A 163 -15.11 -6.34 -5.70
N GLU A 164 -15.90 -5.61 -6.44
CA GLU A 164 -17.33 -5.89 -6.62
C GLU A 164 -17.54 -7.27 -7.26
N ASN A 165 -18.46 -8.04 -6.68
CA ASN A 165 -18.76 -9.43 -7.08
C ASN A 165 -17.55 -10.39 -7.04
N ASN A 166 -16.52 -10.06 -6.28
CA ASN A 166 -15.36 -10.91 -6.07
C ASN A 166 -14.95 -10.92 -4.59
N GLU A 167 -15.51 -11.83 -3.81
CA GLU A 167 -15.19 -11.97 -2.39
C GLU A 167 -13.76 -12.51 -2.17
N GLU A 168 -13.20 -13.24 -3.13
CA GLU A 168 -11.83 -13.76 -3.08
C GLU A 168 -10.78 -12.65 -3.21
N ALA A 169 -11.15 -11.47 -3.69
CA ALA A 169 -10.29 -10.30 -3.72
C ALA A 169 -10.42 -9.40 -2.47
N ALA A 170 -11.26 -9.79 -1.49
CA ALA A 170 -11.43 -9.02 -0.26
C ALA A 170 -10.20 -9.19 0.64
N THR A 171 -9.48 -8.11 0.89
CA THR A 171 -8.24 -8.12 1.66
C THR A 171 -8.27 -7.06 2.73
N ASN A 172 -7.84 -7.43 3.95
CA ASN A 172 -7.62 -6.49 5.03
C ASN A 172 -6.14 -6.57 5.44
N ALA A 173 -5.52 -5.43 5.66
CA ALA A 173 -4.15 -5.41 6.13
C ALA A 173 -3.92 -4.25 7.09
N PHE A 174 -2.94 -4.42 7.97
CA PHE A 174 -2.47 -3.31 8.80
C PHE A 174 -1.01 -3.52 9.21
N TYR A 175 -0.39 -2.41 9.60
CA TYR A 175 0.85 -2.45 10.36
C TYR A 175 0.81 -1.46 11.52
N ILE A 176 1.65 -1.73 12.52
CA ILE A 176 1.99 -0.81 13.60
C ILE A 176 3.49 -0.82 13.84
N MET A 177 4.10 0.35 13.94
CA MET A 177 5.51 0.54 14.17
C MET A 177 5.75 1.46 15.36
N GLY A 178 6.74 1.11 16.18
CA GLY A 178 7.32 1.96 17.20
C GLY A 178 8.84 2.03 17.05
N GLY A 179 9.41 3.20 17.28
CA GLY A 179 10.85 3.40 17.19
C GLY A 179 11.35 4.48 18.13
N ARG A 180 12.67 4.45 18.37
CA ARG A 180 13.35 5.43 19.22
C ARG A 180 14.71 5.83 18.65
N ARG A 181 15.03 7.12 18.73
CA ARG A 181 16.35 7.66 18.41
C ARG A 181 17.27 7.67 19.64
N PHE A 182 18.54 7.29 19.42
CA PHE A 182 19.62 7.28 20.40
C PHE A 182 20.86 7.92 19.75
N GLY A 183 20.98 9.25 19.88
CA GLY A 183 22.00 9.98 19.12
C GLY A 183 21.79 9.82 17.62
N ASP A 184 22.78 9.30 16.92
CA ASP A 184 22.75 9.10 15.47
C ASP A 184 22.06 7.79 15.05
N TYR A 185 21.58 6.98 15.99
CA TYR A 185 20.90 5.72 15.74
C TYR A 185 19.40 5.84 15.90
N LEU A 186 18.66 5.12 15.05
CA LEU A 186 17.23 4.87 15.17
C LEU A 186 16.97 3.37 15.15
N GLY A 187 16.48 2.82 16.28
CA GLY A 187 15.94 1.47 16.35
C GLY A 187 14.43 1.48 16.19
N HIS A 188 13.88 0.54 15.41
CA HIS A 188 12.43 0.41 15.27
C HIS A 188 11.99 -1.05 15.14
N VAL A 189 10.73 -1.30 15.51
CA VAL A 189 10.07 -2.60 15.36
C VAL A 189 8.73 -2.36 14.70
N THR A 190 8.40 -3.20 13.72
CA THR A 190 7.13 -3.16 12.99
C THR A 190 6.46 -4.52 13.06
N TYR A 191 5.21 -4.55 13.45
CA TYR A 191 4.31 -5.69 13.28
C TYR A 191 3.39 -5.42 12.09
N GLY A 192 3.26 -6.38 11.18
CA GLY A 192 2.37 -6.32 10.02
C GLY A 192 1.48 -7.56 9.94
N GLN A 193 0.27 -7.39 9.43
CA GLN A 193 -0.67 -8.47 9.17
C GLN A 193 -1.42 -8.20 7.87
N LEU A 194 -1.58 -9.27 7.09
CA LEU A 194 -2.37 -9.32 5.86
C LEU A 194 -3.33 -10.50 5.98
N ASP A 195 -4.61 -10.22 5.83
CA ASP A 195 -5.70 -11.20 5.84
C ASP A 195 -6.34 -11.24 4.45
N GLU A 196 -6.19 -12.36 3.77
CA GLU A 196 -6.81 -12.68 2.49
C GLU A 196 -7.71 -13.91 2.65
N PRO A 197 -8.68 -14.15 1.77
CA PRO A 197 -9.48 -15.39 1.81
C PRO A 197 -8.63 -16.66 1.71
N SER A 198 -7.50 -16.60 1.02
CA SER A 198 -6.53 -17.69 0.88
C SER A 198 -5.71 -17.97 2.13
N GLY A 199 -5.69 -17.07 3.11
CA GLY A 199 -4.93 -17.22 4.34
C GLY A 199 -4.49 -15.91 4.99
N ARG A 200 -3.68 -16.08 6.02
CA ARG A 200 -3.14 -14.95 6.80
C ARG A 200 -1.62 -14.94 6.75
N GLN A 201 -1.06 -13.76 6.54
CA GLN A 201 0.37 -13.49 6.70
C GLN A 201 0.58 -12.55 7.89
N VAL A 202 1.54 -12.87 8.73
CA VAL A 202 2.00 -12.02 9.84
C VAL A 202 3.48 -11.78 9.70
N SER A 203 3.92 -10.57 9.94
CA SER A 203 5.36 -10.25 9.92
C SER A 203 5.80 -9.46 11.13
N MET A 204 7.11 -9.60 11.44
CA MET A 204 7.81 -8.84 12.44
C MET A 204 9.11 -8.33 11.84
N THR A 205 9.27 -7.02 11.74
CA THR A 205 10.46 -6.37 11.19
C THR A 205 11.19 -5.62 12.29
N TYR A 206 12.49 -5.85 12.40
CA TYR A 206 13.40 -5.14 13.29
C TYR A 206 14.36 -4.32 12.44
N GLY A 207 14.40 -3.01 12.65
CA GLY A 207 15.24 -2.10 11.88
C GLY A 207 16.21 -1.31 12.76
N LEU A 208 17.37 -1.03 12.18
CA LEU A 208 18.38 -0.15 12.76
C LEU A 208 18.90 0.78 11.66
N ASN A 209 18.78 2.08 11.89
CA ASN A 209 19.30 3.10 11.02
C ASN A 209 20.44 3.84 11.72
N TYR A 210 21.48 4.19 10.97
CA TYR A 210 22.62 4.96 11.45
C TYR A 210 22.83 6.19 10.54
N SER A 211 22.67 7.39 11.09
CA SER A 211 22.89 8.65 10.40
C SER A 211 24.39 8.98 10.41
N ILE A 212 25.06 8.70 9.29
CA ILE A 212 26.51 9.00 9.13
C ILE A 212 26.72 10.51 9.01
N THR A 213 25.83 11.18 8.27
CA THR A 213 25.78 12.63 8.14
C THR A 213 24.31 13.06 8.07
N PRO A 214 23.98 14.36 8.14
CA PRO A 214 22.59 14.81 7.97
C PRO A 214 21.91 14.37 6.64
N THR A 215 22.70 13.98 5.64
CA THR A 215 22.21 13.59 4.30
C THR A 215 22.48 12.14 3.93
N VAL A 216 23.20 11.39 4.79
CA VAL A 216 23.56 9.98 4.54
C VAL A 216 23.15 9.12 5.72
N THR A 217 22.27 8.19 5.49
CA THR A 217 21.79 7.22 6.48
C THR A 217 22.00 5.80 5.97
N LEU A 218 22.66 4.97 6.76
CA LEU A 218 22.71 3.53 6.55
C LEU A 218 21.52 2.89 7.26
N LYS A 219 20.80 2.01 6.56
CA LYS A 219 19.66 1.28 7.11
C LYS A 219 19.87 -0.23 7.00
N GLY A 220 19.50 -0.96 8.04
CA GLY A 220 19.51 -2.41 8.08
C GLY A 220 18.22 -2.94 8.69
N GLU A 221 17.65 -4.01 8.11
CA GLU A 221 16.43 -4.64 8.58
C GLU A 221 16.54 -6.16 8.59
N TYR A 222 15.87 -6.76 9.57
CA TYR A 222 15.58 -8.18 9.62
C TYR A 222 14.07 -8.37 9.71
N LYS A 223 13.49 -9.07 8.72
CA LYS A 223 12.04 -9.38 8.66
C LYS A 223 11.83 -10.87 8.81
N ARG A 224 10.96 -11.26 9.74
CA ARG A 224 10.42 -12.61 9.87
C ARG A 224 8.97 -12.57 9.38
N VAL A 225 8.60 -13.55 8.56
CA VAL A 225 7.26 -13.72 8.02
C VAL A 225 6.77 -15.11 8.39
N ASP A 226 5.56 -15.19 8.94
CA ASP A 226 4.84 -16.42 9.23
C ASP A 226 3.53 -16.41 8.43
N THR A 227 3.27 -17.45 7.62
CA THR A 227 2.06 -17.60 6.79
C THR A 227 1.26 -18.79 7.26
N SER A 228 -0.05 -18.62 7.43
CA SER A 228 -1.00 -19.71 7.65
C SER A 228 -2.00 -19.75 6.50
N GLN A 229 -2.17 -20.92 5.87
CA GLN A 229 -3.23 -21.12 4.88
C GLN A 229 -4.58 -21.08 5.60
N GLY A 230 -5.60 -20.49 4.99
CA GLY A 230 -6.97 -20.59 5.46
C GLY A 230 -7.40 -22.06 5.47
N ASP A 231 -8.04 -22.51 6.55
CA ASP A 231 -8.67 -23.82 6.56
C ASP A 231 -9.72 -23.85 5.44
N GLU A 232 -9.48 -24.67 4.40
CA GLU A 232 -10.54 -25.10 3.51
C GLU A 232 -11.50 -25.97 4.36
N SER A 233 -12.46 -25.33 5.02
CA SER A 233 -13.59 -26.06 5.60
C SER A 233 -14.45 -26.57 4.46
N ILE A 234 -14.33 -27.87 4.21
CA ILE A 234 -15.19 -28.71 3.37
C ILE A 234 -16.65 -28.58 3.80
#